data_26b00a5302a2a5a5c9d672426612be05
#
_entry.id   26b00a5302a2a5a5c9d672426612be05
#
_cell.length_a   1.000
_cell.length_b   1.000
_cell.length_c   1.000
_cell.angle_alpha   90.00
_cell.angle_beta   90.00
_cell.angle_gamma   90.00
#
_symmetry.space_group_name_H-M   'P 1'
#
loop_
_entity.id
_entity.type
_entity.pdbx_description
1 polymer ?
#
loop_
_entity_poly.entity_id
_entity_poly.type
_entity_poly.pdbx_seq_one_letter_code
_entity_poly.pdbx_strand_id
1 'polypeptide(L)'
;MAGHSHWAGIKHRKGRADKQRSKIFSKISKEITVAAKSGSKDSDMNPRLSAAIQMAKAANMPKENIKRAISRSEANKNLNYNSLVYEGFGPEKIAIMVEALTDNKNRTASNIRTLFQKFGGNLGE
;
A
#
# COMPACT_ATOMS: atom_id res chain seq x y z
N MET A 1 18.53 34.21 -14.00
CA MET A 1 18.51 32.76 -13.74
C MET A 1 17.12 32.20 -13.39
N ALA A 2 16.10 32.92 -13.79
CA ALA A 2 14.69 32.53 -13.54
C ALA A 2 14.34 31.16 -14.17
N GLY A 3 14.86 30.87 -15.38
CA GLY A 3 14.62 29.58 -16.02
C GLY A 3 15.23 28.37 -15.29
N HIS A 4 16.35 28.59 -14.62
CA HIS A 4 17.03 27.56 -13.83
C HIS A 4 16.21 27.21 -12.58
N SER A 5 15.65 28.21 -11.89
CA SER A 5 14.78 28.00 -10.73
C SER A 5 13.49 27.28 -11.11
N HIS A 6 12.92 27.63 -12.26
CA HIS A 6 11.71 26.97 -12.76
C HIS A 6 11.96 25.49 -13.07
N TRP A 7 13.05 25.17 -13.72
CA TRP A 7 13.47 23.80 -14.02
C TRP A 7 13.68 22.98 -12.73
N ALA A 8 14.39 23.54 -11.74
CA ALA A 8 14.62 22.90 -10.46
C ALA A 8 13.30 22.61 -9.73
N GLY A 9 12.33 23.57 -9.76
CA GLY A 9 11.01 23.39 -9.18
C GLY A 9 10.20 22.26 -9.83
N ILE A 10 10.25 22.16 -11.17
CA ILE A 10 9.60 21.07 -11.92
C ILE A 10 10.24 19.72 -11.58
N LYS A 11 11.56 19.65 -11.52
CA LYS A 11 12.30 18.43 -11.19
C LYS A 11 11.94 17.90 -9.79
N HIS A 12 11.84 18.77 -8.80
CA HIS A 12 11.44 18.40 -7.44
C HIS A 12 10.00 17.91 -7.39
N ARG A 13 9.07 18.57 -8.08
CA ARG A 13 7.67 18.14 -8.14
C ARG A 13 7.52 16.80 -8.81
N LYS A 14 8.20 16.57 -9.92
CA LYS A 14 8.21 15.30 -10.63
C LYS A 14 8.77 14.19 -9.75
N GLY A 15 9.88 14.41 -9.05
CA GLY A 15 10.48 13.45 -8.14
C GLY A 15 9.54 13.05 -7.00
N ARG A 16 8.82 14.01 -6.42
CA ARG A 16 7.82 13.72 -5.38
C ARG A 16 6.64 12.93 -5.90
N ALA A 17 6.12 13.29 -7.09
CA ALA A 17 5.03 12.55 -7.73
C ALA A 17 5.45 11.12 -8.06
N ASP A 18 6.65 10.91 -8.59
CA ASP A 18 7.19 9.59 -8.89
C ASP A 18 7.38 8.74 -7.62
N LYS A 19 7.84 9.36 -6.53
CA LYS A 19 8.01 8.70 -5.24
C LYS A 19 6.67 8.26 -4.64
N GLN A 20 5.64 9.10 -4.72
CA GLN A 20 4.28 8.76 -4.29
C GLN A 20 3.69 7.64 -5.12
N ARG A 21 3.84 7.69 -6.44
CA ARG A 21 3.41 6.64 -7.35
C ARG A 21 4.08 5.32 -7.03
N SER A 22 5.38 5.33 -6.78
CA SER A 22 6.15 4.15 -6.41
C SER A 22 5.63 3.52 -5.12
N LYS A 23 5.29 4.32 -4.11
CA LYS A 23 4.69 3.84 -2.86
C LYS A 23 3.33 3.20 -3.10
N ILE A 24 2.47 3.83 -3.90
CA ILE A 24 1.14 3.32 -4.24
C ILE A 24 1.27 2.00 -4.99
N PHE A 25 2.13 1.93 -5.99
CA PHE A 25 2.36 0.71 -6.77
C PHE A 25 2.90 -0.42 -5.91
N SER A 26 3.80 -0.13 -4.98
CA SER A 26 4.32 -1.13 -4.05
C SER A 26 3.24 -1.72 -3.16
N LYS A 27 2.34 -0.88 -2.65
CA LYS A 27 1.20 -1.34 -1.83
C LYS A 27 0.23 -2.20 -2.63
N ILE A 28 -0.12 -1.77 -3.84
CA ILE A 28 -1.03 -2.52 -4.71
C ILE A 28 -0.41 -3.84 -5.14
N SER A 29 0.88 -3.85 -5.51
CA SER A 29 1.61 -5.07 -5.88
C SER A 29 1.60 -6.09 -4.74
N LYS A 30 1.83 -5.63 -3.52
CA LYS A 30 1.78 -6.47 -2.32
C LYS A 30 0.38 -7.08 -2.12
N GLU A 31 -0.65 -6.27 -2.25
CA GLU A 31 -2.04 -6.74 -2.14
C GLU A 31 -2.38 -7.78 -3.22
N ILE A 32 -1.98 -7.55 -4.47
CA ILE A 32 -2.17 -8.50 -5.56
C ILE A 32 -1.48 -9.84 -5.25
N THR A 33 -0.24 -9.79 -4.81
CA THR A 33 0.54 -10.99 -4.48
C THR A 33 -0.12 -11.79 -3.36
N VAL A 34 -0.56 -11.12 -2.30
CA VAL A 34 -1.22 -11.77 -1.16
C VAL A 34 -2.58 -12.34 -1.56
N ALA A 35 -3.36 -11.59 -2.32
CA ALA A 35 -4.66 -12.06 -2.82
C ALA A 35 -4.51 -13.29 -3.71
N ALA A 36 -3.53 -13.30 -4.61
CA ALA A 36 -3.24 -14.44 -5.48
C ALA A 36 -2.74 -15.66 -4.69
N LYS A 37 -1.98 -15.43 -3.62
CA LYS A 37 -1.47 -16.50 -2.76
C LYS A 37 -2.57 -17.15 -1.91
N SER A 38 -3.52 -16.36 -1.43
CA SER A 38 -4.58 -16.83 -0.52
C SER A 38 -5.78 -17.45 -1.23
N GLY A 39 -5.83 -17.40 -2.56
CA GLY A 39 -6.94 -17.94 -3.35
C GLY A 39 -6.49 -18.35 -4.74
N SER A 40 -7.43 -18.29 -5.69
CA SER A 40 -7.12 -18.56 -7.09
C SER A 40 -6.31 -17.43 -7.71
N LYS A 41 -5.44 -17.76 -8.67
CA LYS A 41 -4.75 -16.78 -9.51
C LYS A 41 -5.63 -16.25 -10.65
N ASP A 42 -6.75 -16.89 -10.88
CA ASP A 42 -7.78 -16.41 -11.78
C ASP A 42 -8.64 -15.40 -11.03
N SER A 43 -8.63 -14.14 -11.49
CA SER A 43 -9.37 -13.06 -10.85
C SER A 43 -10.87 -13.29 -10.85
N ASP A 44 -11.40 -14.04 -11.84
CA ASP A 44 -12.82 -14.38 -11.90
C ASP A 44 -13.24 -15.31 -10.75
N MET A 45 -12.29 -16.06 -10.22
CA MET A 45 -12.49 -17.00 -9.11
C MET A 45 -11.98 -16.46 -7.77
N ASN A 46 -11.51 -15.22 -7.73
CA ASN A 46 -10.90 -14.62 -6.54
C ASN A 46 -11.33 -13.16 -6.41
N PRO A 47 -12.38 -12.87 -5.63
CA PRO A 47 -12.90 -11.51 -5.48
C PRO A 47 -11.88 -10.51 -4.93
N ARG A 48 -11.02 -10.94 -4.01
CA ARG A 48 -9.95 -10.08 -3.45
C ARG A 48 -8.93 -9.71 -4.52
N LEU A 49 -8.53 -10.68 -5.33
CA LEU A 49 -7.62 -10.43 -6.45
C LEU A 49 -8.25 -9.52 -7.50
N SER A 50 -9.51 -9.75 -7.83
CA SER A 50 -10.26 -8.89 -8.76
C SER A 50 -10.29 -7.43 -8.27
N ALA A 51 -10.60 -7.21 -7.01
CA ALA A 51 -10.61 -5.87 -6.42
C ALA A 51 -9.21 -5.22 -6.45
N ALA A 52 -8.17 -5.97 -6.15
CA ALA A 52 -6.79 -5.48 -6.20
C ALA A 52 -6.37 -5.11 -7.63
N ILE A 53 -6.76 -5.90 -8.62
CA ILE A 53 -6.49 -5.60 -10.02
C ILE A 53 -7.22 -4.34 -10.48
N GLN A 54 -8.47 -4.15 -10.04
CA GLN A 54 -9.21 -2.92 -10.33
C GLN A 54 -8.53 -1.68 -9.73
N MET A 55 -8.04 -1.77 -8.51
CA MET A 55 -7.24 -0.72 -7.89
C MET A 55 -5.98 -0.41 -8.70
N ALA A 56 -5.30 -1.45 -9.18
CA ALA A 56 -4.10 -1.30 -10.00
C ALA A 56 -4.41 -0.57 -11.30
N LYS A 57 -5.49 -0.93 -11.97
CA LYS A 57 -5.93 -0.27 -13.21
C LYS A 57 -6.31 1.19 -12.97
N ALA A 58 -7.01 1.48 -11.89
CA ALA A 58 -7.37 2.84 -11.50
C ALA A 58 -6.14 3.71 -11.21
N ALA A 59 -5.07 3.11 -10.68
CA ALA A 59 -3.80 3.78 -10.42
C ALA A 59 -2.87 3.82 -11.65
N ASN A 60 -3.32 3.34 -12.81
CA ASN A 60 -2.56 3.26 -14.05
C ASN A 60 -1.31 2.36 -13.96
N MET A 61 -1.40 1.27 -13.19
CA MET A 61 -0.34 0.29 -13.12
C MET A 61 -0.24 -0.48 -14.44
N PRO A 62 0.95 -0.61 -15.05
CA PRO A 62 1.11 -1.38 -16.27
C PRO A 62 0.74 -2.86 -16.09
N LYS A 63 0.18 -3.46 -17.12
CA LYS A 63 -0.22 -4.89 -17.11
C LYS A 63 0.92 -5.82 -16.71
N GLU A 64 2.13 -5.51 -17.13
CA GLU A 64 3.32 -6.32 -16.81
C GLU A 64 3.61 -6.31 -15.31
N ASN A 65 3.36 -5.19 -14.63
CA ASN A 65 3.53 -5.09 -13.19
C ASN A 65 2.49 -5.93 -12.45
N ILE A 66 1.24 -5.93 -12.94
CA ILE A 66 0.16 -6.76 -12.39
C ILE A 66 0.49 -8.24 -12.54
N LYS A 67 0.89 -8.67 -13.72
CA LYS A 67 1.29 -10.05 -14.00
C LYS A 67 2.46 -10.49 -13.13
N ARG A 68 3.45 -9.62 -12.96
CA ARG A 68 4.62 -9.89 -12.13
C ARG A 68 4.25 -10.06 -10.66
N ALA A 69 3.34 -9.24 -10.17
CA ALA A 69 2.84 -9.35 -8.80
C ALA A 69 2.11 -10.67 -8.56
N ILE A 70 1.29 -11.11 -9.50
CA ILE A 70 0.62 -12.43 -9.45
C ILE A 70 1.66 -13.56 -9.47
N SER A 71 2.66 -13.47 -10.34
CA SER A 71 3.72 -14.48 -10.46
C SER A 71 4.54 -14.62 -9.17
N ARG A 72 4.73 -13.54 -8.43
CA ARG A 72 5.45 -13.58 -7.15
C ARG A 72 4.77 -14.48 -6.11
N SER A 73 3.45 -14.64 -6.20
CA SER A 73 2.72 -15.52 -5.28
C SER A 73 3.14 -16.99 -5.43
N GLU A 74 3.61 -17.39 -6.62
CA GLU A 74 4.14 -18.74 -6.86
C GLU A 74 5.59 -18.88 -6.43
N ALA A 75 6.41 -17.87 -6.75
CA ALA A 75 7.86 -17.92 -6.56
C ALA A 75 8.28 -17.84 -5.09
N ASN A 76 7.51 -17.13 -4.26
CA ASN A 76 7.83 -16.89 -2.86
C ASN A 76 6.83 -17.59 -1.94
N LYS A 77 7.04 -18.89 -1.73
CA LYS A 77 6.25 -19.69 -0.77
C LYS A 77 6.40 -19.20 0.68
N ASN A 78 7.40 -18.36 0.95
CA ASN A 78 7.74 -17.84 2.28
C ASN A 78 7.23 -16.42 2.54
N LEU A 79 6.36 -15.88 1.69
CA LEU A 79 5.74 -14.58 1.95
C LEU A 79 4.71 -14.72 3.08
N ASN A 80 5.13 -14.39 4.29
CA ASN A 80 4.30 -14.42 5.49
C ASN A 80 3.73 -13.04 5.80
N TYR A 81 2.90 -12.52 4.89
CA TYR A 81 2.16 -11.29 5.16
C TYR A 81 0.92 -11.60 5.98
N ASN A 82 0.72 -10.79 7.02
CA ASN A 82 -0.49 -10.82 7.83
C ASN A 82 -1.32 -9.58 7.56
N SER A 83 -2.63 -9.77 7.43
CA SER A 83 -3.60 -8.68 7.40
C SER A 83 -4.01 -8.37 8.83
N LEU A 84 -3.88 -7.12 9.22
CA LEU A 84 -4.21 -6.63 10.55
C LEU A 84 -5.12 -5.42 10.44
N VAL A 85 -6.02 -5.28 11.40
CA VAL A 85 -6.88 -4.11 11.50
C VAL A 85 -6.59 -3.43 12.83
N TYR A 86 -6.32 -2.14 12.76
CA TYR A 86 -6.12 -1.30 13.95
C TYR A 86 -7.26 -0.30 14.03
N GLU A 87 -7.75 -0.08 15.22
CA GLU A 87 -8.77 0.90 15.50
C GLU A 87 -8.24 1.94 16.47
N GLY A 88 -8.62 3.18 16.27
CA GLY A 88 -8.19 4.26 17.15
C GLY A 88 -9.01 5.52 16.90
N PHE A 89 -8.63 6.56 17.62
CA PHE A 89 -9.22 7.88 17.48
C PHE A 89 -8.17 8.86 17.01
N GLY A 90 -8.52 9.61 15.96
CA GLY A 90 -7.75 10.75 15.51
C GLY A 90 -8.05 12.00 16.31
N PRO A 91 -7.56 13.17 15.87
CA PRO A 91 -7.91 14.44 16.47
C PRO A 91 -9.42 14.62 16.54
N GLU A 92 -9.89 15.30 17.59
CA GLU A 92 -11.32 15.58 17.80
C GLU A 92 -12.20 14.33 17.90
N LYS A 93 -11.63 13.22 18.35
CA LYS A 93 -12.32 11.94 18.57
C LYS A 93 -12.89 11.33 17.28
N ILE A 94 -12.30 11.61 16.13
CA ILE A 94 -12.67 10.96 14.87
C ILE A 94 -12.23 9.49 14.94
N ALA A 95 -13.15 8.57 14.75
CA ALA A 95 -12.84 7.14 14.71
C ALA A 95 -12.11 6.81 13.41
N ILE A 96 -11.00 6.10 13.54
CA ILE A 96 -10.16 5.71 12.40
C ILE A 96 -9.91 4.20 12.46
N MET A 97 -10.15 3.53 11.34
CA MET A 97 -9.81 2.13 11.15
C MET A 97 -8.68 2.05 10.13
N VAL A 98 -7.62 1.32 10.47
CA VAL A 98 -6.45 1.14 9.59
C VAL A 98 -6.29 -0.32 9.25
N GLU A 99 -6.42 -0.64 7.97
CA GLU A 99 -6.09 -1.96 7.46
C GLU A 99 -4.61 -1.97 7.06
N ALA A 100 -3.87 -2.93 7.58
CA ALA A 100 -2.45 -3.06 7.31
C ALA A 100 -2.10 -4.45 6.84
N LEU A 101 -1.18 -4.52 5.89
CA LEU A 101 -0.60 -5.75 5.40
C LEU A 101 0.89 -5.72 5.71
N THR A 102 1.35 -6.66 6.54
CA THR A 102 2.72 -6.62 7.05
C THR A 102 3.33 -8.01 7.25
N ASP A 103 4.64 -8.08 7.08
CA ASP A 103 5.45 -9.22 7.45
C ASP A 103 6.03 -9.12 8.88
N ASN A 104 5.82 -7.97 9.54
CA ASN A 104 6.31 -7.74 10.91
C ASN A 104 5.26 -6.95 11.72
N LYS A 105 4.47 -7.69 12.50
CA LYS A 105 3.38 -7.14 13.31
C LYS A 105 3.88 -6.10 14.32
N ASN A 106 4.99 -6.37 14.97
CA ASN A 106 5.52 -5.49 16.02
C ASN A 106 5.97 -4.15 15.47
N ARG A 107 6.67 -4.16 14.33
CA ARG A 107 7.09 -2.95 13.66
C ARG A 107 5.89 -2.11 13.22
N THR A 108 4.90 -2.74 12.61
CA THR A 108 3.70 -2.06 12.14
C THR A 108 2.90 -1.47 13.28
N ALA A 109 2.68 -2.22 14.35
CA ALA A 109 1.97 -1.73 15.54
C ALA A 109 2.67 -0.51 16.14
N SER A 110 3.99 -0.56 16.27
CA SER A 110 4.80 0.56 16.77
C SER A 110 4.69 1.80 15.88
N ASN A 111 4.79 1.60 14.57
CA ASN A 111 4.69 2.70 13.60
C ASN A 111 3.31 3.36 13.63
N ILE A 112 2.25 2.55 13.66
CA ILE A 112 0.87 3.06 13.68
C ILE A 112 0.60 3.81 14.99
N ARG A 113 1.03 3.26 16.13
CA ARG A 113 0.90 3.93 17.43
C ARG A 113 1.59 5.28 17.42
N THR A 114 2.80 5.34 16.90
CA THR A 114 3.58 6.58 16.80
C THR A 114 2.86 7.60 15.92
N LEU A 115 2.29 7.19 14.80
CA LEU A 115 1.54 8.09 13.93
C LEU A 115 0.29 8.64 14.60
N PHE A 116 -0.49 7.81 15.29
CA PHE A 116 -1.66 8.27 16.03
C PHE A 116 -1.27 9.31 17.07
N GLN A 117 -0.23 9.04 17.86
CA GLN A 117 0.25 9.97 18.90
C GLN A 117 0.78 11.27 18.32
N LYS A 118 1.52 11.20 17.20
CA LYS A 118 2.10 12.38 16.54
C LYS A 118 1.03 13.37 16.09
N PHE A 119 -0.11 12.88 15.64
CA PHE A 119 -1.20 13.72 15.14
C PHE A 119 -2.34 13.93 16.13
N GLY A 120 -2.08 13.71 17.42
CA GLY A 120 -3.02 14.03 18.49
C GLY A 120 -4.13 13.02 18.73
N GLY A 121 -3.96 11.80 18.21
CA GLY A 121 -4.90 10.72 18.41
C GLY A 121 -4.37 9.64 19.36
N ASN A 122 -5.13 8.58 19.50
CA ASN A 122 -4.77 7.41 20.31
C ASN A 122 -5.18 6.13 19.57
N LEU A 123 -4.27 5.16 19.60
CA LEU A 123 -4.60 3.82 19.15
C LEU A 123 -5.47 3.13 20.20
N GLY A 124 -6.53 2.43 19.76
CA GLY A 124 -7.36 1.61 20.62
C GLY A 124 -6.62 0.36 21.12
N GLU A 125 -7.14 -0.26 22.17
CA GLU A 125 -6.64 -1.53 22.70
C GLU A 125 -7.15 -2.73 21.90
#